data_eb8378cffde63155702260dd157bf078
#
_entry.id   eb8378cffde63155702260dd157bf078
#
_cell.length_a   1.000
_cell.length_b   1.000
_cell.length_c   1.000
_cell.angle_alpha   90.00
_cell.angle_beta   90.00
_cell.angle_gamma   90.00
#
_symmetry.space_group_name_H-M   'P 1'
#
loop_
_entity.id
_entity.type
_entity.pdbx_description
1 polymer ?
#
loop_
_entity_poly.entity_id
_entity_poly.type
_entity_poly.pdbx_seq_one_letter_code
_entity_poly.pdbx_strand_id
1 'polypeptide(L)'
;MARATDLEREVRDYWDVDAATYDRSPGHNPQTAVEIAVWAASLRRLLPPPPARVLDVGAGTGFLSLLLAREGYRVTALDLAPGMLARLGDKAQSRDLDLTLVEANAADPPRDGFDAVVERHVVWTLPEPAQALDAWREAAPEGRLVLVESVWGSSAGAEEQLRSAARDLLRRIRNTPSDHHREYDPEVVSKLPFGSGASPEMLVRLVESTSWGPARLERLRDVEWATARALPTVLDRLVGVPPRFAVVAG
;
A
#
# COMPACT_ATOMS: atom_id res chain seq x y z
N MET A 1 9.89 19.46 14.78
CA MET A 1 8.64 18.73 14.47
C MET A 1 7.56 19.74 14.10
N ALA A 2 7.14 19.76 12.83
CA ALA A 2 5.95 20.51 12.43
C ALA A 2 4.72 19.94 13.16
N ARG A 3 3.77 20.80 13.56
CA ARG A 3 2.49 20.32 14.11
C ARG A 3 1.70 19.64 12.99
N ALA A 4 1.25 18.40 13.24
CA ALA A 4 0.33 17.72 12.32
C ALA A 4 -0.89 18.60 12.02
N THR A 5 -1.28 18.68 10.76
CA THR A 5 -2.50 19.37 10.32
C THR A 5 -3.74 18.67 10.89
N ASP A 6 -4.90 19.34 10.89
CA ASP A 6 -6.15 18.71 11.32
C ASP A 6 -6.47 17.48 10.47
N LEU A 7 -6.23 17.57 9.16
CA LEU A 7 -6.44 16.47 8.22
C LEU A 7 -5.54 15.26 8.50
N GLU A 8 -4.26 15.47 8.81
CA GLU A 8 -3.34 14.39 9.19
C GLU A 8 -3.75 13.71 10.48
N ARG A 9 -4.28 14.47 11.45
CA ARG A 9 -4.82 13.88 12.69
C ARG A 9 -6.06 13.03 12.40
N GLU A 10 -6.98 13.49 11.56
CA GLU A 10 -8.16 12.74 11.16
C GLU A 10 -7.79 11.44 10.46
N VAL A 11 -6.82 11.47 9.54
CA VAL A 11 -6.29 10.28 8.85
C VAL A 11 -5.64 9.32 9.84
N ARG A 12 -4.78 9.82 10.75
CA ARG A 12 -4.13 9.02 11.78
C ARG A 12 -5.15 8.32 12.68
N ASP A 13 -6.11 9.09 13.23
CA ASP A 13 -7.09 8.57 14.19
C ASP A 13 -8.02 7.54 13.52
N TYR A 14 -8.32 7.71 12.24
CA TYR A 14 -9.06 6.72 11.46
C TYR A 14 -8.30 5.39 11.40
N TRP A 15 -7.03 5.39 10.97
CA TRP A 15 -6.23 4.17 10.83
C TRP A 15 -5.86 3.54 12.16
N ASP A 16 -5.67 4.35 13.21
CA ASP A 16 -5.38 3.84 14.55
C ASP A 16 -6.55 3.01 15.09
N VAL A 17 -7.77 3.50 14.92
CA VAL A 17 -9.00 2.76 15.29
C VAL A 17 -9.18 1.51 14.42
N ASP A 18 -8.92 1.61 13.12
CA ASP A 18 -9.12 0.51 12.17
C ASP A 18 -8.09 -0.64 12.35
N ALA A 19 -6.93 -0.35 12.92
CA ALA A 19 -5.85 -1.32 13.16
C ALA A 19 -6.33 -2.61 13.86
N ALA A 20 -7.35 -2.50 14.72
CA ALA A 20 -7.89 -3.65 15.45
C ALA A 20 -8.56 -4.70 14.54
N THR A 21 -9.07 -4.28 13.41
CA THR A 21 -9.86 -5.10 12.49
C THR A 21 -9.29 -5.21 11.08
N TYR A 22 -8.30 -4.39 10.75
CA TYR A 22 -7.71 -4.23 9.42
C TYR A 22 -7.35 -5.57 8.74
N ASP A 23 -6.74 -6.48 9.48
CA ASP A 23 -6.30 -7.78 8.94
C ASP A 23 -7.44 -8.77 8.64
N ARG A 24 -8.68 -8.45 9.00
CA ARG A 24 -9.85 -9.28 8.69
C ARG A 24 -10.19 -9.25 7.20
N SER A 25 -9.78 -8.19 6.50
CA SER A 25 -9.99 -8.07 5.07
C SER A 25 -9.02 -8.96 4.28
N PRO A 26 -9.51 -9.82 3.38
CA PRO A 26 -8.64 -10.73 2.60
C PRO A 26 -7.58 -10.01 1.78
N GLY A 27 -7.82 -8.74 1.38
CA GLY A 27 -6.89 -7.94 0.60
C GLY A 27 -5.71 -7.37 1.38
N HIS A 28 -5.75 -7.43 2.74
CA HIS A 28 -4.77 -6.77 3.60
C HIS A 28 -3.63 -7.69 4.05
N ASN A 29 -3.76 -8.99 3.81
CA ASN A 29 -2.68 -9.95 4.01
C ASN A 29 -2.73 -11.01 2.90
N PRO A 30 -1.57 -11.52 2.43
CA PRO A 30 -1.56 -12.69 1.56
C PRO A 30 -2.12 -13.90 2.32
N GLN A 31 -3.11 -14.56 1.75
CA GLN A 31 -3.86 -15.64 2.42
C GLN A 31 -3.27 -17.02 2.17
N THR A 32 -2.49 -17.20 1.09
CA THR A 32 -1.97 -18.48 0.65
C THR A 32 -0.46 -18.46 0.45
N ALA A 33 0.17 -19.64 0.53
CA ALA A 33 1.59 -19.77 0.23
C ALA A 33 1.93 -19.32 -1.21
N VAL A 34 1.00 -19.50 -2.15
CA VAL A 34 1.16 -19.06 -3.54
C VAL A 34 1.18 -17.53 -3.63
N GLU A 35 0.26 -16.85 -2.96
CA GLU A 35 0.26 -15.38 -2.92
C GLU A 35 1.55 -14.84 -2.28
N ILE A 36 1.98 -15.42 -1.16
CA ILE A 36 3.23 -15.05 -0.50
C ILE A 36 4.41 -15.18 -1.45
N ALA A 37 4.53 -16.33 -2.13
CA ALA A 37 5.63 -16.59 -3.06
C ALA A 37 5.62 -15.65 -4.27
N VAL A 38 4.45 -15.35 -4.82
CA VAL A 38 4.30 -14.45 -5.96
C VAL A 38 4.60 -13.00 -5.57
N TRP A 39 4.12 -12.54 -4.42
CA TRP A 39 4.47 -11.22 -3.90
C TRP A 39 5.98 -11.09 -3.64
N ALA A 40 6.60 -12.08 -2.99
CA ALA A 40 8.04 -12.10 -2.75
C ALA A 40 8.84 -12.05 -4.07
N ALA A 41 8.42 -12.81 -5.09
CA ALA A 41 9.05 -12.77 -6.41
C ALA A 41 8.88 -11.40 -7.10
N SER A 42 7.70 -10.78 -6.99
CA SER A 42 7.43 -9.45 -7.55
C SER A 42 8.28 -8.38 -6.85
N LEU A 43 8.36 -8.39 -5.53
CA LEU A 43 9.18 -7.46 -4.77
C LEU A 43 10.67 -7.60 -5.12
N ARG A 44 11.19 -8.84 -5.23
CA ARG A 44 12.59 -9.07 -5.67
C ARG A 44 12.88 -8.57 -7.08
N ARG A 45 11.88 -8.58 -7.98
CA ARG A 45 12.01 -8.04 -9.34
C ARG A 45 12.01 -6.51 -9.36
N LEU A 46 11.25 -5.89 -8.45
CA LEU A 46 11.06 -4.45 -8.38
C LEU A 46 12.15 -3.73 -7.59
N LEU A 47 12.79 -4.38 -6.64
CA LEU A 47 13.71 -3.81 -5.67
C LEU A 47 15.18 -4.20 -5.94
N PRO A 48 16.16 -3.45 -5.42
CA PRO A 48 17.53 -3.93 -5.32
C PRO A 48 17.60 -5.24 -4.54
N PRO A 49 18.62 -6.11 -4.79
CA PRO A 49 18.70 -7.38 -4.10
C PRO A 49 18.95 -7.22 -2.58
N PRO A 50 18.48 -8.18 -1.74
CA PRO A 50 18.81 -8.17 -0.32
C PRO A 50 20.34 -8.34 -0.12
N PRO A 51 20.92 -7.80 0.95
CA PRO A 51 20.27 -7.18 2.11
C PRO A 51 20.02 -5.65 2.01
N ALA A 52 19.46 -5.17 0.91
CA ALA A 52 19.16 -3.76 0.70
C ALA A 52 18.31 -3.17 1.86
N ARG A 53 18.54 -1.88 2.15
CA ARG A 53 17.79 -1.10 3.16
C ARG A 53 16.54 -0.54 2.51
N VAL A 54 15.38 -0.94 3.00
CA VAL A 54 14.09 -0.55 2.43
C VAL A 54 13.28 0.22 3.46
N LEU A 55 12.79 1.39 3.06
CA LEU A 55 11.79 2.15 3.79
C LEU A 55 10.40 1.77 3.26
N ASP A 56 9.56 1.21 4.12
CA ASP A 56 8.14 0.92 3.83
C ASP A 56 7.30 2.05 4.43
N VAL A 57 6.76 2.93 3.58
CA VAL A 57 5.98 4.10 4.01
C VAL A 57 4.51 3.75 4.07
N GLY A 58 3.86 4.07 5.20
CA GLY A 58 2.50 3.64 5.50
C GLY A 58 2.43 2.13 5.61
N ALA A 59 3.35 1.55 6.38
CA ALA A 59 3.53 0.12 6.50
C ALA A 59 2.29 -0.63 7.01
N GLY A 60 1.38 0.09 7.68
CA GLY A 60 0.17 -0.48 8.25
C GLY A 60 0.48 -1.64 9.18
N THR A 61 -0.26 -2.72 9.05
CA THR A 61 -0.03 -3.94 9.81
C THR A 61 1.04 -4.86 9.19
N GLY A 62 1.83 -4.35 8.21
CA GLY A 62 3.06 -4.98 7.71
C GLY A 62 2.91 -5.85 6.48
N PHE A 63 2.01 -5.53 5.55
CA PHE A 63 1.86 -6.32 4.32
C PHE A 63 3.19 -6.46 3.57
N LEU A 64 3.85 -5.33 3.23
CA LEU A 64 5.14 -5.36 2.54
C LEU A 64 6.29 -5.64 3.51
N SER A 65 6.31 -4.97 4.66
CA SER A 65 7.39 -5.08 5.66
C SER A 65 7.71 -6.52 6.05
N LEU A 66 6.69 -7.34 6.35
CA LEU A 66 6.88 -8.73 6.77
C LEU A 66 7.37 -9.62 5.62
N LEU A 67 6.91 -9.36 4.38
CA LEU A 67 7.40 -10.07 3.19
C LEU A 67 8.85 -9.73 2.93
N LEU A 68 9.21 -8.44 2.99
CA LEU A 68 10.57 -7.96 2.75
C LEU A 68 11.55 -8.48 3.82
N ALA A 69 11.19 -8.38 5.11
CA ALA A 69 12.03 -8.90 6.19
C ALA A 69 12.28 -10.40 6.03
N ARG A 70 11.26 -11.20 5.69
CA ARG A 70 11.39 -12.62 5.39
C ARG A 70 12.33 -12.93 4.22
N GLU A 71 12.39 -12.02 3.22
CA GLU A 71 13.28 -12.15 2.06
C GLU A 71 14.70 -11.63 2.32
N GLY A 72 15.02 -11.21 3.56
CA GLY A 72 16.35 -10.79 3.99
C GLY A 72 16.67 -9.32 3.74
N TYR A 73 15.67 -8.47 3.48
CA TYR A 73 15.84 -7.02 3.45
C TYR A 73 15.96 -6.43 4.86
N ARG A 74 16.68 -5.32 4.98
CA ARG A 74 16.71 -4.50 6.19
C ARG A 74 15.58 -3.48 6.12
N VAL A 75 14.49 -3.75 6.84
CA VAL A 75 13.25 -2.97 6.71
C VAL A 75 13.13 -1.95 7.82
N THR A 76 12.87 -0.71 7.42
CA THR A 76 12.31 0.34 8.30
C THR A 76 10.87 0.56 7.90
N ALA A 77 9.94 0.22 8.79
CA ALA A 77 8.50 0.35 8.62
C ALA A 77 8.03 1.65 9.26
N LEU A 78 7.55 2.58 8.46
CA LEU A 78 7.03 3.86 8.90
C LEU A 78 5.52 3.89 8.76
N ASP A 79 4.84 4.30 9.83
CA ASP A 79 3.40 4.57 9.80
C ASP A 79 3.05 5.72 10.75
N LEU A 80 1.98 6.44 10.43
CA LEU A 80 1.48 7.54 11.27
C LEU A 80 0.63 7.03 12.45
N ALA A 81 0.01 5.84 12.30
CA ALA A 81 -0.91 5.24 13.25
C ALA A 81 -0.19 4.26 14.18
N PRO A 82 -0.06 4.56 15.49
CA PRO A 82 0.66 3.68 16.43
C PRO A 82 0.00 2.31 16.57
N GLY A 83 -1.33 2.19 16.46
CA GLY A 83 -2.02 0.91 16.49
C GLY A 83 -1.67 -0.01 15.32
N MET A 84 -1.41 0.56 14.14
CA MET A 84 -0.90 -0.19 12.97
C MET A 84 0.49 -0.76 13.26
N LEU A 85 1.42 0.06 13.75
CA LEU A 85 2.77 -0.36 14.10
C LEU A 85 2.79 -1.39 15.23
N ALA A 86 1.93 -1.25 16.23
CA ALA A 86 1.81 -2.24 17.30
C ALA A 86 1.43 -3.63 16.73
N ARG A 87 0.44 -3.68 15.82
CA ARG A 87 0.06 -4.93 15.13
C ARG A 87 1.19 -5.50 14.27
N LEU A 88 1.92 -4.65 13.56
CA LEU A 88 3.10 -5.06 12.80
C LEU A 88 4.16 -5.66 13.72
N GLY A 89 4.47 -4.99 14.84
CA GLY A 89 5.45 -5.46 15.83
C GLY A 89 5.09 -6.85 16.40
N ASP A 90 3.83 -7.05 16.80
CA ASP A 90 3.33 -8.34 17.29
C ASP A 90 3.52 -9.45 16.23
N LYS A 91 3.19 -9.15 14.96
CA LYS A 91 3.35 -10.11 13.87
C LYS A 91 4.82 -10.40 13.55
N ALA A 92 5.68 -9.40 13.60
CA ALA A 92 7.12 -9.56 13.39
C ALA A 92 7.74 -10.43 14.51
N GLN A 93 7.44 -10.12 15.76
CA GLN A 93 7.89 -10.89 16.91
C GLN A 93 7.44 -12.35 16.83
N SER A 94 6.16 -12.59 16.50
CA SER A 94 5.61 -13.95 16.39
C SER A 94 6.26 -14.81 15.29
N ARG A 95 6.97 -14.17 14.35
CA ARG A 95 7.61 -14.80 13.18
C ARG A 95 9.13 -14.73 13.22
N ASP A 96 9.70 -14.25 14.35
CA ASP A 96 11.14 -14.04 14.52
C ASP A 96 11.76 -13.20 13.38
N LEU A 97 11.06 -12.10 13.01
CA LEU A 97 11.50 -11.15 11.99
C LEU A 97 12.00 -9.88 12.65
N ASP A 98 13.18 -9.42 12.23
CA ASP A 98 13.77 -8.16 12.68
C ASP A 98 13.44 -7.04 11.69
N LEU A 99 12.87 -5.94 12.22
CA LEU A 99 12.60 -4.72 11.47
C LEU A 99 12.50 -3.51 12.41
N THR A 100 12.81 -2.33 11.88
CA THR A 100 12.71 -1.08 12.63
C THR A 100 11.33 -0.46 12.46
N LEU A 101 10.66 -0.15 13.56
CA LEU A 101 9.36 0.54 13.56
C LEU A 101 9.55 2.03 13.82
N VAL A 102 8.95 2.89 13.00
CA VAL A 102 9.05 4.35 13.11
C VAL A 102 7.65 4.95 13.05
N GLU A 103 7.20 5.56 14.16
CA GLU A 103 5.99 6.38 14.16
C GLU A 103 6.35 7.78 13.63
N ALA A 104 5.96 8.07 12.40
CA ALA A 104 6.22 9.36 11.76
C ALA A 104 5.22 9.64 10.62
N ASN A 105 5.17 10.92 10.22
CA ASN A 105 4.43 11.33 9.03
C ASN A 105 5.17 10.87 7.77
N ALA A 106 4.43 10.42 6.76
CA ALA A 106 4.96 10.07 5.45
C ALA A 106 5.75 11.21 4.78
N ALA A 107 5.41 12.47 5.07
CA ALA A 107 6.13 13.65 4.58
C ALA A 107 7.42 13.99 5.36
N ASP A 108 7.70 13.29 6.46
CA ASP A 108 8.92 13.51 7.28
C ASP A 108 9.58 12.15 7.64
N PRO A 109 10.00 11.37 6.64
CA PRO A 109 10.64 10.09 6.88
C PRO A 109 12.07 10.24 7.44
N PRO A 110 12.62 9.18 8.12
CA PRO A 110 14.02 9.17 8.51
C PRO A 110 14.93 9.26 7.27
N ARG A 111 16.02 10.04 7.37
CA ARG A 111 16.96 10.28 6.27
C ARG A 111 18.22 9.43 6.38
N ASP A 112 18.05 8.12 6.43
CA ASP A 112 19.12 7.17 6.71
C ASP A 112 19.83 6.61 5.47
N GLY A 113 19.51 7.12 4.27
CA GLY A 113 20.10 6.67 3.01
C GLY A 113 19.62 5.26 2.63
N PHE A 114 18.33 5.11 2.34
CA PHE A 114 17.74 3.86 1.91
C PHE A 114 18.11 3.51 0.46
N ASP A 115 18.18 2.21 0.17
CA ASP A 115 18.39 1.69 -1.19
C ASP A 115 17.06 1.62 -1.97
N ALA A 116 15.94 1.61 -1.26
CA ALA A 116 14.62 1.72 -1.86
C ALA A 116 13.59 2.29 -0.89
N VAL A 117 12.56 2.94 -1.45
CA VAL A 117 11.32 3.32 -0.77
C VAL A 117 10.18 2.55 -1.42
N VAL A 118 9.37 1.90 -0.62
CA VAL A 118 8.15 1.24 -1.06
C VAL A 118 6.95 1.83 -0.32
N GLU A 119 5.80 1.81 -0.96
CA GLU A 119 4.52 2.03 -0.33
C GLU A 119 3.46 1.11 -0.94
N ARG A 120 2.36 0.92 -0.22
CA ARG A 120 1.20 0.21 -0.76
C ARG A 120 -0.08 0.87 -0.27
N HIS A 121 -0.82 1.49 -1.21
CA HIS A 121 -2.10 2.16 -0.92
C HIS A 121 -2.01 3.33 0.07
N VAL A 122 -0.94 4.13 0.00
CA VAL A 122 -0.71 5.28 0.88
C VAL A 122 -0.91 6.61 0.15
N VAL A 123 -0.48 6.70 -1.11
CA VAL A 123 -0.48 7.98 -1.85
C VAL A 123 -1.83 8.67 -1.86
N TRP A 124 -2.93 7.91 -1.88
CA TRP A 124 -4.27 8.47 -1.87
C TRP A 124 -4.68 9.16 -0.55
N THR A 125 -4.00 8.83 0.56
CA THR A 125 -4.23 9.42 1.89
C THR A 125 -3.40 10.68 2.15
N LEU A 126 -2.50 11.03 1.24
CA LEU A 126 -1.57 12.15 1.42
C LEU A 126 -2.21 13.46 0.98
N PRO A 127 -2.25 14.51 1.84
CA PRO A 127 -2.70 15.83 1.45
C PRO A 127 -1.80 16.47 0.38
N GLU A 128 -0.49 16.30 0.52
CA GLU A 128 0.53 16.87 -0.38
C GLU A 128 1.44 15.74 -0.93
N PRO A 129 0.92 14.91 -1.87
CA PRO A 129 1.64 13.70 -2.31
C PRO A 129 2.96 14.00 -3.02
N ALA A 130 3.06 15.10 -3.77
CA ALA A 130 4.33 15.48 -4.41
C ALA A 130 5.41 15.84 -3.38
N GLN A 131 5.06 16.58 -2.34
CA GLN A 131 5.98 16.92 -1.27
C GLN A 131 6.46 15.67 -0.50
N ALA A 132 5.56 14.74 -0.23
CA ALA A 132 5.92 13.48 0.41
C ALA A 132 6.88 12.66 -0.46
N LEU A 133 6.64 12.57 -1.77
CA LEU A 133 7.53 11.88 -2.71
C LEU A 133 8.92 12.54 -2.77
N ASP A 134 9.01 13.87 -2.72
CA ASP A 134 10.31 14.57 -2.66
C ASP A 134 11.04 14.27 -1.35
N ALA A 135 10.33 14.21 -0.21
CA ALA A 135 10.93 13.81 1.07
C ALA A 135 11.42 12.34 1.04
N TRP A 136 10.71 11.45 0.33
CA TRP A 136 11.15 10.07 0.13
C TRP A 136 12.40 9.99 -0.74
N ARG A 137 12.53 10.88 -1.74
CA ARG A 137 13.76 10.97 -2.54
C ARG A 137 14.96 11.42 -1.70
N GLU A 138 14.74 12.39 -0.78
CA GLU A 138 15.78 12.80 0.17
C GLU A 138 16.19 11.66 1.13
N ALA A 139 15.24 10.79 1.51
CA ALA A 139 15.53 9.61 2.34
C ALA A 139 16.31 8.52 1.57
N ALA A 140 16.17 8.46 0.24
CA ALA A 140 16.83 7.49 -0.63
C ALA A 140 17.45 8.18 -1.88
N PRO A 141 18.54 8.98 -1.72
CA PRO A 141 19.07 9.83 -2.79
C PRO A 141 19.51 9.07 -4.05
N GLU A 142 20.01 7.86 -3.91
CA GLU A 142 20.40 6.95 -4.99
C GLU A 142 19.50 5.72 -5.08
N GLY A 143 18.41 5.73 -4.29
CA GLY A 143 17.52 4.58 -4.14
C GLY A 143 16.44 4.51 -5.21
N ARG A 144 15.66 3.44 -5.14
CA ARG A 144 14.52 3.17 -6.01
C ARG A 144 13.20 3.45 -5.31
N LEU A 145 12.25 4.05 -6.02
CA LEU A 145 10.86 4.19 -5.60
C LEU A 145 10.02 3.06 -6.20
N VAL A 146 9.16 2.46 -5.39
CA VAL A 146 8.16 1.49 -5.84
C VAL A 146 6.82 1.81 -5.18
N LEU A 147 5.88 2.39 -5.93
CA LEU A 147 4.50 2.59 -5.49
C LEU A 147 3.67 1.37 -5.94
N VAL A 148 3.05 0.68 -5.01
CA VAL A 148 2.21 -0.50 -5.29
C VAL A 148 0.75 -0.14 -5.07
N GLU A 149 0.00 -0.08 -6.17
CA GLU A 149 -1.36 0.41 -6.16
C GLU A 149 -2.34 -0.51 -6.89
N SER A 150 -3.62 -0.26 -6.71
CA SER A 150 -4.70 -0.89 -7.47
C SER A 150 -5.62 0.16 -8.09
N VAL A 151 -6.28 -0.21 -9.18
CA VAL A 151 -7.29 0.66 -9.80
C VAL A 151 -8.60 0.55 -9.02
N TRP A 152 -9.09 1.69 -8.53
CA TRP A 152 -10.34 1.77 -7.78
C TRP A 152 -11.02 3.14 -7.94
N GLY A 153 -12.24 3.27 -7.44
CA GLY A 153 -12.96 4.53 -7.43
C GLY A 153 -13.32 5.06 -8.81
N SER A 154 -13.42 6.37 -8.94
CA SER A 154 -13.81 7.06 -10.18
C SER A 154 -12.75 6.99 -11.29
N SER A 155 -11.51 6.67 -10.95
CA SER A 155 -10.40 6.50 -11.90
C SER A 155 -10.43 5.16 -12.65
N ALA A 156 -11.27 4.21 -12.20
CA ALA A 156 -11.45 2.92 -12.87
C ALA A 156 -12.19 3.09 -14.21
N GLY A 157 -11.70 2.42 -15.26
CA GLY A 157 -12.41 2.36 -16.55
C GLY A 157 -13.77 1.63 -16.43
N ALA A 158 -14.63 1.79 -17.43
CA ALA A 158 -16.00 1.24 -17.42
C ALA A 158 -16.05 -0.27 -17.14
N GLU A 159 -15.13 -1.05 -17.70
CA GLU A 159 -15.05 -2.49 -17.46
C GLU A 159 -14.78 -2.81 -15.99
N GLU A 160 -13.82 -2.12 -15.35
CA GLU A 160 -13.49 -2.33 -13.94
C GLU A 160 -14.61 -1.82 -13.02
N GLN A 161 -15.28 -0.73 -13.37
CA GLN A 161 -16.46 -0.28 -12.64
C GLN A 161 -17.58 -1.33 -12.66
N LEU A 162 -17.83 -1.97 -13.82
CA LEU A 162 -18.80 -3.06 -13.93
C LEU A 162 -18.38 -4.28 -13.09
N ARG A 163 -17.10 -4.67 -13.13
CA ARG A 163 -16.56 -5.76 -12.32
C ARG A 163 -16.65 -5.44 -10.83
N SER A 164 -16.38 -4.20 -10.44
CA SER A 164 -16.52 -3.74 -9.05
C SER A 164 -17.97 -3.86 -8.58
N ALA A 165 -18.94 -3.38 -9.38
CA ALA A 165 -20.35 -3.53 -9.08
C ALA A 165 -20.78 -4.99 -8.96
N ALA A 166 -20.22 -5.88 -9.80
CA ALA A 166 -20.48 -7.33 -9.71
C ALA A 166 -19.92 -7.94 -8.41
N ARG A 167 -18.70 -7.55 -7.98
CA ARG A 167 -18.13 -7.96 -6.68
C ARG A 167 -19.01 -7.51 -5.51
N ASP A 168 -19.48 -6.27 -5.54
CA ASP A 168 -20.37 -5.72 -4.51
C ASP A 168 -21.69 -6.45 -4.44
N LEU A 169 -22.28 -6.75 -5.61
CA LEU A 169 -23.52 -7.53 -5.68
C LEU A 169 -23.33 -8.92 -5.09
N LEU A 170 -22.24 -9.63 -5.43
CA LEU A 170 -21.93 -10.95 -4.88
C LEU A 170 -21.75 -10.92 -3.37
N ARG A 171 -21.09 -9.90 -2.82
CA ARG A 171 -20.95 -9.71 -1.38
C ARG A 171 -22.32 -9.53 -0.70
N ARG A 172 -23.20 -8.70 -1.27
CA ARG A 172 -24.56 -8.48 -0.76
C ARG A 172 -25.40 -9.74 -0.79
N ILE A 173 -25.40 -10.49 -1.90
CA ILE A 173 -26.16 -11.76 -2.04
C ILE A 173 -25.72 -12.78 -0.98
N ARG A 174 -24.43 -12.85 -0.67
CA ARG A 174 -23.87 -13.79 0.30
C ARG A 174 -23.97 -13.32 1.73
N ASN A 175 -24.51 -12.13 1.97
CA ASN A 175 -24.53 -11.50 3.28
C ASN A 175 -23.15 -11.50 3.96
N THR A 176 -22.08 -11.40 3.13
CA THR A 176 -20.71 -11.26 3.62
C THR A 176 -20.63 -9.86 4.25
N PRO A 177 -20.20 -9.75 5.52
CA PRO A 177 -20.05 -8.44 6.13
C PRO A 177 -19.27 -7.52 5.18
N SER A 178 -19.74 -6.27 5.06
CA SER A 178 -18.98 -5.23 4.38
C SER A 178 -17.58 -5.20 4.99
N ASP A 179 -16.61 -4.83 4.18
CA ASP A 179 -15.25 -4.59 4.63
C ASP A 179 -15.29 -3.90 6.01
N HIS A 180 -14.45 -4.35 6.94
CA HIS A 180 -14.47 -3.88 8.34
C HIS A 180 -14.09 -2.40 8.48
N HIS A 181 -13.70 -1.74 7.39
CA HIS A 181 -13.44 -0.31 7.35
C HIS A 181 -14.68 0.51 7.63
N ARG A 182 -14.58 1.41 8.61
CA ARG A 182 -15.49 2.56 8.65
C ARG A 182 -15.36 3.30 7.32
N GLU A 183 -16.47 3.80 6.81
CA GLU A 183 -16.39 4.74 5.70
C GLU A 183 -15.62 5.98 6.16
N TYR A 184 -14.67 6.44 5.34
CA TYR A 184 -14.03 7.73 5.55
C TYR A 184 -15.09 8.83 5.50
N ASP A 185 -14.93 9.83 6.35
CA ASP A 185 -15.76 11.02 6.25
C ASP A 185 -15.64 11.60 4.82
N PRO A 186 -16.76 11.78 4.10
CA PRO A 186 -16.73 12.35 2.76
C PRO A 186 -16.02 13.71 2.69
N GLU A 187 -16.07 14.49 3.77
CA GLU A 187 -15.36 15.76 3.87
C GLU A 187 -13.84 15.58 3.88
N VAL A 188 -13.33 14.57 4.58
CA VAL A 188 -11.90 14.18 4.59
C VAL A 188 -11.49 13.74 3.18
N VAL A 189 -12.24 12.82 2.57
CA VAL A 189 -11.96 12.31 1.21
C VAL A 189 -11.91 13.45 0.20
N SER A 190 -12.79 14.45 0.31
CA SER A 190 -12.83 15.58 -0.62
C SER A 190 -11.61 16.50 -0.55
N LYS A 191 -10.88 16.48 0.57
CA LYS A 191 -9.65 17.26 0.78
C LYS A 191 -8.40 16.54 0.28
N LEU A 192 -8.49 15.24 -0.05
CA LEU A 192 -7.37 14.43 -0.53
C LEU A 192 -7.31 14.44 -2.07
N PRO A 193 -6.16 14.76 -2.68
CA PRO A 193 -6.03 14.84 -4.15
C PRO A 193 -6.43 13.55 -4.88
N PHE A 194 -6.20 12.39 -4.25
CA PHE A 194 -6.53 11.07 -4.79
C PHE A 194 -7.60 10.33 -3.99
N GLY A 195 -8.37 11.04 -3.16
CA GLY A 195 -9.39 10.43 -2.31
C GLY A 195 -10.50 9.67 -3.07
N SER A 196 -10.71 10.00 -4.35
CA SER A 196 -11.63 9.28 -5.26
C SER A 196 -10.94 8.21 -6.11
N GLY A 197 -9.69 7.87 -5.81
CA GLY A 197 -8.84 6.96 -6.58
C GLY A 197 -7.90 7.67 -7.54
N ALA A 198 -6.80 6.99 -7.90
CA ALA A 198 -5.83 7.46 -8.87
C ALA A 198 -5.70 6.46 -10.02
N SER A 199 -5.63 6.95 -11.28
CA SER A 199 -5.27 6.09 -12.39
C SER A 199 -3.75 5.85 -12.43
N PRO A 200 -3.30 4.74 -13.04
CA PRO A 200 -1.87 4.48 -13.21
C PRO A 200 -1.12 5.65 -13.86
N GLU A 201 -1.73 6.30 -14.86
CA GLU A 201 -1.14 7.43 -15.58
C GLU A 201 -1.07 8.69 -14.71
N MET A 202 -2.01 8.89 -13.80
CA MET A 202 -1.97 10.00 -12.83
C MET A 202 -0.79 9.83 -11.87
N LEU A 203 -0.56 8.61 -11.38
CA LEU A 203 0.55 8.33 -10.47
C LEU A 203 1.91 8.40 -11.18
N VAL A 204 2.01 7.93 -12.43
CA VAL A 204 3.24 8.13 -13.23
C VAL A 204 3.55 9.62 -13.37
N ARG A 205 2.58 10.44 -13.79
CA ARG A 205 2.77 11.90 -13.90
C ARG A 205 3.10 12.56 -12.56
N LEU A 206 2.49 12.10 -11.47
CA LEU A 206 2.83 12.59 -10.13
C LEU A 206 4.31 12.34 -9.82
N VAL A 207 4.79 11.10 -9.99
CA VAL A 207 6.19 10.74 -9.74
C VAL A 207 7.14 11.53 -10.65
N GLU A 208 6.83 11.63 -11.94
CA GLU A 208 7.63 12.39 -12.91
C GLU A 208 7.68 13.90 -12.64
N SER A 209 6.70 14.44 -11.90
CA SER A 209 6.69 15.84 -11.48
C SER A 209 7.55 16.14 -10.25
N THR A 210 8.14 15.12 -9.64
CA THR A 210 8.98 15.19 -8.43
C THR A 210 10.46 14.95 -8.75
N SER A 211 11.29 15.02 -7.74
CA SER A 211 12.74 14.75 -7.84
C SER A 211 13.09 13.28 -8.14
N TRP A 212 12.12 12.37 -8.23
CA TRP A 212 12.32 11.00 -8.69
C TRP A 212 12.58 10.89 -10.20
N GLY A 213 12.07 11.82 -11.01
CA GLY A 213 12.26 11.85 -12.45
C GLY A 213 11.46 10.77 -13.19
N PRO A 214 12.01 10.24 -14.32
CA PRO A 214 11.25 9.31 -15.17
C PRO A 214 10.79 8.09 -14.43
N ALA A 215 9.53 7.71 -14.66
CA ALA A 215 8.89 6.57 -14.04
C ALA A 215 8.36 5.57 -15.07
N ARG A 216 8.36 4.29 -14.72
CA ARG A 216 7.75 3.21 -15.52
C ARG A 216 6.59 2.57 -14.80
N LEU A 217 5.59 2.19 -15.56
CA LEU A 217 4.45 1.44 -15.07
C LEU A 217 4.66 -0.07 -15.32
N GLU A 218 4.41 -0.88 -14.28
CA GLU A 218 4.46 -2.33 -14.39
C GLU A 218 3.16 -2.95 -13.86
N ARG A 219 2.44 -3.69 -14.69
CA ARG A 219 1.23 -4.42 -14.29
C ARG A 219 1.61 -5.69 -13.52
N LEU A 220 1.08 -5.87 -12.32
CA LEU A 220 1.33 -7.02 -11.45
C LEU A 220 0.34 -8.17 -11.72
N ARG A 221 0.33 -8.68 -12.96
CA ARG A 221 -0.61 -9.74 -13.41
C ARG A 221 -0.42 -11.05 -12.67
N ASP A 222 0.80 -11.36 -12.28
CA ASP A 222 1.16 -12.53 -11.47
C ASP A 222 0.52 -12.46 -10.09
N VAL A 223 0.56 -11.29 -9.46
CA VAL A 223 -0.11 -11.02 -8.18
C VAL A 223 -1.64 -11.10 -8.32
N GLU A 224 -2.20 -10.46 -9.37
CA GLU A 224 -3.64 -10.56 -9.66
C GLU A 224 -4.09 -12.02 -9.84
N TRP A 225 -3.32 -12.81 -10.58
CA TRP A 225 -3.59 -14.23 -10.79
C TRP A 225 -3.56 -15.03 -9.48
N ALA A 226 -2.52 -14.82 -8.64
CA ALA A 226 -2.39 -15.52 -7.37
C ALA A 226 -3.55 -15.19 -6.43
N THR A 227 -3.89 -13.90 -6.32
CA THR A 227 -5.02 -13.44 -5.49
C THR A 227 -6.36 -13.97 -6.01
N ALA A 228 -6.58 -13.96 -7.33
CA ALA A 228 -7.81 -14.48 -7.91
C ALA A 228 -7.98 -16.00 -7.66
N ARG A 229 -6.88 -16.77 -7.65
CA ARG A 229 -6.92 -18.20 -7.33
C ARG A 229 -7.27 -18.50 -5.87
N ALA A 230 -6.96 -17.59 -4.97
CA ALA A 230 -7.32 -17.70 -3.55
C ALA A 230 -8.81 -17.42 -3.29
N LEU A 231 -9.53 -16.83 -4.27
CA LEU A 231 -10.95 -16.54 -4.13
C LEU A 231 -11.79 -17.83 -4.02
N PRO A 232 -12.83 -17.85 -3.14
CA PRO A 232 -13.50 -19.08 -2.69
C PRO A 232 -14.29 -19.78 -3.81
N THR A 233 -14.90 -19.03 -4.72
CA THR A 233 -15.77 -19.64 -5.74
C THR A 233 -15.30 -19.36 -7.17
N VAL A 234 -15.79 -20.18 -8.11
CA VAL A 234 -15.54 -19.97 -9.54
C VAL A 234 -16.06 -18.61 -10.02
N LEU A 235 -17.22 -18.21 -9.51
CA LEU A 235 -17.82 -16.92 -9.88
C LEU A 235 -16.96 -15.73 -9.40
N ASP A 236 -16.41 -15.78 -8.17
CA ASP A 236 -15.47 -14.77 -7.70
C ASP A 236 -14.23 -14.68 -8.57
N ARG A 237 -13.70 -15.85 -9.00
CA ARG A 237 -12.54 -15.91 -9.89
C ARG A 237 -12.83 -15.36 -11.29
N LEU A 238 -14.06 -15.53 -11.80
CA LEU A 238 -14.48 -14.97 -13.10
C LEU A 238 -14.64 -13.46 -13.02
N VAL A 239 -15.21 -12.95 -11.95
CA VAL A 239 -15.31 -11.50 -11.71
C VAL A 239 -13.92 -10.90 -11.44
N GLY A 240 -13.03 -11.67 -10.78
CA GLY A 240 -11.62 -11.35 -10.59
C GLY A 240 -11.37 -10.33 -9.50
N VAL A 241 -10.15 -9.85 -9.45
CA VAL A 241 -9.64 -8.85 -8.50
C VAL A 241 -9.39 -7.52 -9.21
N PRO A 242 -9.34 -6.39 -8.47
CA PRO A 242 -8.94 -5.12 -9.06
C PRO A 242 -7.56 -5.21 -9.71
N PRO A 243 -7.35 -4.53 -10.85
CA PRO A 243 -6.04 -4.43 -11.49
C PRO A 243 -5.00 -3.87 -10.53
N ARG A 244 -3.84 -4.53 -10.42
CA ARG A 244 -2.72 -4.11 -9.59
C ARG A 244 -1.53 -3.72 -10.44
N PHE A 245 -0.84 -2.66 -10.01
CA PHE A 245 0.33 -2.16 -10.73
C PHE A 245 1.36 -1.60 -9.77
N ALA A 246 2.60 -1.46 -10.26
CA ALA A 246 3.65 -0.71 -9.60
C ALA A 246 4.08 0.46 -10.49
N VAL A 247 4.31 1.63 -9.88
CA VAL A 247 5.05 2.73 -10.49
C VAL A 247 6.46 2.70 -9.94
N VAL A 248 7.46 2.63 -10.80
CA VAL A 248 8.87 2.47 -10.42
C VAL A 248 9.70 3.60 -11.00
N ALA A 249 10.52 4.26 -10.15
CA ALA A 249 11.44 5.33 -10.53
C ALA A 249 12.79 5.18 -9.79
N GLY A 250 13.85 5.82 -10.30
CA GLY A 250 15.19 5.76 -9.73
C GLY A 250 16.07 4.63 -10.26
#